data_0ff7fe65501eec6791335b11d5a7173e
#
_entry.id   0ff7fe65501eec6791335b11d5a7173e
#
_cell.length_a   1.000
_cell.length_b   1.000
_cell.length_c   1.000
_cell.angle_alpha   90.00
_cell.angle_beta   90.00
_cell.angle_gamma   90.00
#
_symmetry.space_group_name_H-M   'P 1'
#
loop_
_entity.id
_entity.type
_entity.pdbx_description
1 polymer ?
#
loop_
_entity_poly.entity_id
_entity_poly.type
_entity_poly.pdbx_seq_one_letter_code
_entity_poly.pdbx_strand_id
1 'polypeptide(L)'
;MAEIKISDLTAKGANIANTDRFVIAESDGAGGFNSKYITGAEITAVSAESIYLEDGTIRGDRTLDLSGAFVLFTNGATNILKLNPSTNDITFNNAYTFPTADGTSGQVLKTDGSGNIDFGLATSGLFAQTADSATVTNTTTETSIVGTGVGSLTVPANAFVAGDSYHAKIGGVLSAQNGDDITINIKAGSTLLATTGALDLEATTSMAWECELDFTIRAIGASGEIVTNGNFAYNRNTGTLEGYVFQDTVTFDTTVDNTLDITVTWAQAKTQDEVQSHNFVLHKVY
;
A
#
# COMPACT_ATOMS: atom_id res chain seq x y z
N MET A 1 -16.78 -77.16 -19.72
CA MET A 1 -16.38 -76.29 -18.60
C MET A 1 -17.67 -75.71 -18.02
N ALA A 2 -17.88 -75.83 -16.73
CA ALA A 2 -19.03 -75.20 -16.09
C ALA A 2 -18.91 -73.68 -16.18
N GLU A 3 -19.94 -73.03 -16.66
CA GLU A 3 -20.03 -71.59 -16.77
C GLU A 3 -20.21 -71.01 -15.33
N ILE A 4 -19.21 -70.28 -14.82
CA ILE A 4 -19.31 -69.61 -13.54
C ILE A 4 -19.95 -68.27 -13.81
N LYS A 5 -21.14 -68.02 -13.28
CA LYS A 5 -21.79 -66.72 -13.39
C LYS A 5 -21.09 -65.72 -12.45
N ILE A 6 -21.03 -64.44 -12.86
CA ILE A 6 -20.45 -63.35 -12.04
C ILE A 6 -21.14 -63.27 -10.68
N SER A 7 -22.43 -63.63 -10.60
CA SER A 7 -23.20 -63.69 -9.34
C SER A 7 -22.70 -64.73 -8.34
N ASP A 8 -21.93 -65.72 -8.83
CA ASP A 8 -21.45 -66.86 -8.02
C ASP A 8 -20.03 -66.57 -7.43
N LEU A 9 -19.46 -65.42 -7.72
CA LEU A 9 -18.18 -64.99 -7.21
C LEU A 9 -18.37 -64.50 -5.77
N THR A 10 -17.59 -65.03 -4.85
CA THR A 10 -17.54 -64.52 -3.49
C THR A 10 -17.04 -63.11 -3.50
N ALA A 11 -17.76 -62.20 -2.83
CA ALA A 11 -17.30 -60.80 -2.72
C ALA A 11 -15.91 -60.75 -2.13
N LYS A 12 -14.96 -60.21 -2.87
CA LYS A 12 -13.62 -59.97 -2.41
C LYS A 12 -13.66 -58.76 -1.46
N GLY A 13 -13.02 -58.86 -0.31
CA GLY A 13 -12.96 -57.74 0.66
C GLY A 13 -12.43 -56.45 0.03
N ALA A 14 -12.45 -55.35 0.79
CA ALA A 14 -12.37 -53.98 0.32
C ALA A 14 -11.17 -53.58 -0.57
N ASN A 15 -10.12 -54.39 -0.72
CA ASN A 15 -8.92 -54.06 -1.48
C ASN A 15 -8.78 -54.91 -2.75
N ILE A 16 -8.70 -54.22 -3.89
CA ILE A 16 -8.35 -54.81 -5.17
C ILE A 16 -6.82 -54.96 -5.24
N ALA A 17 -6.30 -56.18 -5.33
CA ALA A 17 -4.87 -56.38 -5.50
C ALA A 17 -4.46 -56.17 -7.00
N ASN A 18 -3.22 -55.68 -7.22
CA ASN A 18 -2.71 -55.45 -8.58
C ASN A 18 -2.74 -56.66 -9.48
N THR A 19 -2.77 -57.88 -8.92
CA THR A 19 -2.85 -59.14 -9.63
C THR A 19 -4.28 -59.63 -9.91
N ASP A 20 -5.30 -58.97 -9.36
CA ASP A 20 -6.69 -59.35 -9.62
C ASP A 20 -7.05 -59.11 -11.07
N ARG A 21 -7.76 -60.02 -11.65
CA ARG A 21 -8.22 -59.97 -13.05
C ARG A 21 -9.72 -59.87 -13.13
N PHE A 22 -10.17 -58.83 -13.84
CA PHE A 22 -11.58 -58.63 -14.11
C PHE A 22 -11.85 -58.90 -15.58
N VAL A 23 -12.86 -59.74 -15.85
CA VAL A 23 -13.27 -60.05 -17.21
C VAL A 23 -14.16 -58.91 -17.70
N ILE A 24 -13.79 -58.32 -18.82
CA ILE A 24 -14.62 -57.38 -19.56
C ILE A 24 -14.98 -57.95 -20.92
N ALA A 25 -16.17 -57.64 -21.38
CA ALA A 25 -16.60 -57.98 -22.73
C ALA A 25 -16.36 -56.78 -23.65
N GLU A 26 -15.53 -56.96 -24.68
CA GLU A 26 -15.30 -55.95 -25.70
C GLU A 26 -16.02 -56.36 -26.96
N SER A 27 -16.79 -55.47 -27.60
CA SER A 27 -17.46 -55.76 -28.88
C SER A 27 -16.40 -56.03 -29.95
N ASP A 28 -16.60 -57.11 -30.69
CA ASP A 28 -15.75 -57.49 -31.84
C ASP A 28 -16.08 -56.70 -33.12
N GLY A 29 -17.04 -55.77 -33.04
CA GLY A 29 -17.50 -54.97 -34.18
C GLY A 29 -18.41 -55.75 -35.19
N ALA A 30 -18.62 -57.06 -35.00
CA ALA A 30 -19.43 -57.92 -35.85
C ALA A 30 -20.68 -58.47 -35.14
N GLY A 31 -21.00 -57.89 -33.95
CA GLY A 31 -22.14 -58.31 -33.12
C GLY A 31 -21.81 -59.39 -32.08
N GLY A 32 -20.54 -59.81 -32.01
CA GLY A 32 -20.01 -60.66 -30.95
C GLY A 32 -19.21 -59.88 -29.88
N PHE A 33 -18.74 -60.60 -28.84
CA PHE A 33 -17.94 -60.06 -27.80
C PHE A 33 -16.69 -60.92 -27.56
N ASN A 34 -15.56 -60.27 -27.43
CA ASN A 34 -14.32 -60.88 -26.99
C ASN A 34 -14.13 -60.63 -25.48
N SER A 35 -13.72 -61.67 -24.78
CA SER A 35 -13.37 -61.57 -23.38
C SER A 35 -11.95 -60.98 -23.24
N LYS A 36 -11.83 -59.87 -22.61
CA LYS A 36 -10.54 -59.28 -22.19
C LYS A 36 -10.43 -59.32 -20.66
N TYR A 37 -9.21 -59.21 -20.18
CA TYR A 37 -8.94 -59.05 -18.77
C TYR A 37 -8.34 -57.68 -18.53
N ILE A 38 -8.85 -57.03 -17.50
CA ILE A 38 -8.24 -55.84 -16.92
C ILE A 38 -7.69 -56.21 -15.55
N THR A 39 -6.50 -55.83 -15.25
CA THR A 39 -5.86 -56.13 -13.95
C THR A 39 -6.21 -55.10 -12.89
N GLY A 40 -6.09 -55.45 -11.60
CA GLY A 40 -6.25 -54.52 -10.52
C GLY A 40 -5.24 -53.36 -10.62
N ALA A 41 -4.04 -53.58 -11.16
CA ALA A 41 -3.06 -52.52 -11.43
C ALA A 41 -3.57 -51.51 -12.46
N GLU A 42 -4.22 -51.95 -13.53
CA GLU A 42 -4.78 -51.07 -14.58
C GLU A 42 -5.98 -50.26 -14.02
N ILE A 43 -6.81 -50.87 -13.19
CA ILE A 43 -7.89 -50.13 -12.50
C ILE A 43 -7.33 -49.13 -11.51
N THR A 44 -6.30 -49.49 -10.77
CA THR A 44 -5.65 -48.59 -9.79
C THR A 44 -4.93 -47.46 -10.50
N ALA A 45 -4.28 -47.70 -11.64
CA ALA A 45 -3.66 -46.67 -12.44
C ALA A 45 -4.69 -45.63 -12.94
N VAL A 46 -5.85 -46.09 -13.42
CA VAL A 46 -6.94 -45.18 -13.83
C VAL A 46 -7.51 -44.41 -12.63
N SER A 47 -7.58 -45.02 -11.45
CA SER A 47 -8.06 -44.32 -10.24
C SER A 47 -7.01 -43.42 -9.60
N ALA A 48 -5.71 -43.66 -9.86
CA ALA A 48 -4.60 -42.84 -9.35
C ALA A 48 -4.33 -41.59 -10.23
N GLU A 49 -4.73 -41.62 -11.49
CA GLU A 49 -4.58 -40.49 -12.41
C GLU A 49 -5.87 -39.67 -12.42
N SER A 50 -5.96 -38.80 -11.43
CA SER A 50 -6.69 -37.55 -11.50
C SER A 50 -8.23 -37.55 -11.51
N ILE A 51 -8.71 -36.86 -10.55
CA ILE A 51 -10.00 -36.16 -10.55
C ILE A 51 -10.12 -35.17 -11.76
N TYR A 52 -9.04 -34.93 -12.54
CA TYR A 52 -8.93 -33.72 -13.40
C TYR A 52 -8.23 -33.93 -14.76
N LEU A 53 -8.18 -35.16 -15.37
CA LEU A 53 -7.61 -35.32 -16.72
C LEU A 53 -8.56 -34.90 -17.84
N GLU A 54 -9.85 -34.70 -17.57
CA GLU A 54 -10.81 -34.14 -18.50
C GLU A 54 -11.67 -33.09 -17.82
N ASP A 55 -12.19 -32.12 -18.57
CA ASP A 55 -13.07 -31.04 -18.15
C ASP A 55 -14.25 -31.53 -17.28
N GLY A 56 -13.93 -31.87 -16.02
CA GLY A 56 -14.88 -32.38 -15.06
C GLY A 56 -15.64 -31.26 -14.37
N THR A 57 -16.94 -31.13 -14.64
CA THR A 57 -17.81 -30.30 -13.84
C THR A 57 -17.97 -30.89 -12.44
N ILE A 58 -17.49 -30.19 -11.40
CA ILE A 58 -17.78 -30.52 -10.01
C ILE A 58 -19.26 -30.18 -9.75
N ARG A 59 -20.09 -31.18 -9.56
CA ARG A 59 -21.51 -31.02 -9.25
C ARG A 59 -21.74 -31.24 -7.76
N GLY A 60 -22.34 -30.23 -7.10
CA GLY A 60 -22.65 -30.26 -5.68
C GLY A 60 -21.43 -29.87 -4.79
N ASP A 61 -21.69 -29.72 -3.50
CA ASP A 61 -20.66 -29.39 -2.51
C ASP A 61 -19.70 -30.57 -2.35
N ARG A 62 -18.41 -30.32 -2.47
CA ARG A 62 -17.33 -31.29 -2.30
C ARG A 62 -16.38 -30.79 -1.22
N THR A 63 -16.11 -31.64 -0.25
CA THR A 63 -15.03 -31.42 0.71
C THR A 63 -13.75 -32.01 0.15
N LEU A 64 -12.71 -31.20 -0.03
CA LEU A 64 -11.37 -31.66 -0.31
C LEU A 64 -10.57 -31.66 1.00
N ASP A 65 -10.38 -32.84 1.58
CA ASP A 65 -9.50 -33.02 2.73
C ASP A 65 -8.06 -33.06 2.25
N LEU A 66 -7.28 -32.06 2.59
CA LEU A 66 -5.90 -31.91 2.15
C LEU A 66 -4.92 -32.76 2.99
N SER A 67 -5.34 -33.24 4.17
CA SER A 67 -4.51 -34.11 5.06
C SER A 67 -3.04 -33.65 5.17
N GLY A 68 -2.81 -32.33 5.22
CA GLY A 68 -1.47 -31.72 5.24
C GLY A 68 -0.83 -31.46 3.86
N ALA A 69 -1.46 -31.85 2.76
CA ALA A 69 -0.98 -31.55 1.40
C ALA A 69 -1.42 -30.14 0.95
N PHE A 70 -0.63 -29.51 0.09
CA PHE A 70 -0.99 -28.22 -0.52
C PHE A 70 -1.94 -28.40 -1.69
N VAL A 71 -2.88 -27.46 -1.88
CA VAL A 71 -3.52 -27.24 -3.18
C VAL A 71 -2.74 -26.15 -3.90
N LEU A 72 -2.22 -26.48 -5.07
CA LEU A 72 -1.42 -25.60 -5.90
C LEU A 72 -2.08 -25.43 -7.27
N PHE A 73 -2.37 -24.18 -7.64
CA PHE A 73 -2.66 -23.81 -9.02
C PHE A 73 -1.39 -23.18 -9.58
N THR A 74 -0.75 -23.83 -10.55
CA THR A 74 0.57 -23.42 -11.02
C THR A 74 0.57 -23.10 -12.51
N ASN A 75 1.48 -22.21 -12.92
CA ASN A 75 1.88 -22.01 -14.30
C ASN A 75 3.40 -22.26 -14.36
N GLY A 76 3.78 -23.50 -14.72
CA GLY A 76 5.18 -23.92 -14.63
C GLY A 76 5.69 -23.93 -13.19
N ALA A 77 6.76 -23.18 -12.90
CA ALA A 77 7.38 -23.12 -11.57
C ALA A 77 6.71 -22.12 -10.61
N THR A 78 5.74 -21.33 -11.09
CA THR A 78 5.09 -20.29 -10.29
C THR A 78 3.76 -20.78 -9.74
N ASN A 79 3.55 -20.70 -8.43
CA ASN A 79 2.25 -20.96 -7.82
C ASN A 79 1.39 -19.70 -7.97
N ILE A 80 0.32 -19.78 -8.78
CA ILE A 80 -0.65 -18.70 -8.93
C ILE A 80 -1.48 -18.56 -7.66
N LEU A 81 -1.95 -19.71 -7.12
CA LEU A 81 -2.64 -19.79 -5.84
C LEU A 81 -2.12 -21.00 -5.07
N LYS A 82 -1.76 -20.81 -3.81
CA LYS A 82 -1.37 -21.87 -2.89
C LYS A 82 -2.24 -21.79 -1.64
N LEU A 83 -2.87 -22.91 -1.30
CA LEU A 83 -3.54 -23.12 -0.01
C LEU A 83 -2.66 -24.01 0.85
N ASN A 84 -2.24 -23.52 2.01
CA ASN A 84 -1.38 -24.23 2.95
C ASN A 84 -2.18 -24.66 4.19
N PRO A 85 -2.57 -25.94 4.32
CA PRO A 85 -3.39 -26.40 5.42
C PRO A 85 -2.62 -26.46 6.77
N SER A 86 -1.29 -26.47 6.75
CA SER A 86 -0.48 -26.53 7.97
C SER A 86 -0.40 -25.20 8.70
N THR A 87 -0.47 -24.08 7.95
CA THR A 87 -0.42 -22.71 8.49
C THR A 87 -1.74 -21.95 8.27
N ASN A 88 -2.68 -22.53 7.51
CA ASN A 88 -3.93 -21.92 7.04
C ASN A 88 -3.69 -20.68 6.12
N ASP A 89 -2.54 -20.59 5.49
CA ASP A 89 -2.20 -19.47 4.61
C ASP A 89 -2.78 -19.62 3.22
N ILE A 90 -3.18 -18.49 2.65
CA ILE A 90 -3.50 -18.33 1.23
C ILE A 90 -2.42 -17.43 0.61
N THR A 91 -1.71 -17.93 -0.39
CA THR A 91 -0.64 -17.18 -1.06
C THR A 91 -0.94 -17.05 -2.55
N PHE A 92 -0.81 -15.85 -3.10
CA PHE A 92 -0.94 -15.56 -4.53
C PHE A 92 0.44 -15.23 -5.14
N ASN A 93 0.72 -15.81 -6.32
CA ASN A 93 1.92 -15.56 -7.13
C ASN A 93 3.26 -15.78 -6.39
N ASN A 94 3.29 -16.59 -5.35
CA ASN A 94 4.43 -16.70 -4.42
C ASN A 94 4.86 -15.35 -3.80
N ALA A 95 4.04 -14.29 -3.93
CA ALA A 95 4.39 -12.93 -3.55
C ALA A 95 3.57 -12.41 -2.37
N TYR A 96 2.29 -12.76 -2.33
CA TYR A 96 1.36 -12.20 -1.35
C TYR A 96 0.76 -13.29 -0.49
N THR A 97 1.01 -13.21 0.83
CA THR A 97 0.37 -14.07 1.84
C THR A 97 -0.69 -13.27 2.58
N PHE A 98 -1.90 -13.79 2.59
CA PHE A 98 -3.04 -13.16 3.27
C PHE A 98 -3.06 -13.51 4.75
N PRO A 99 -3.58 -12.62 5.63
CA PRO A 99 -3.72 -12.91 7.05
C PRO A 99 -4.71 -14.06 7.27
N THR A 100 -4.45 -14.87 8.29
CA THR A 100 -5.29 -16.02 8.70
C THR A 100 -6.39 -15.62 9.68
N ALA A 101 -6.32 -14.41 10.23
CA ALA A 101 -7.32 -13.83 11.12
C ALA A 101 -8.00 -12.65 10.49
N ASP A 102 -9.25 -12.38 10.88
CA ASP A 102 -9.97 -11.18 10.47
C ASP A 102 -9.40 -9.93 11.16
N GLY A 103 -9.54 -8.77 10.52
CA GLY A 103 -9.22 -7.47 11.11
C GLY A 103 -10.33 -6.95 12.03
N THR A 104 -10.14 -5.76 12.55
CA THR A 104 -11.19 -5.04 13.29
C THR A 104 -11.89 -4.03 12.38
N SER A 105 -13.10 -3.60 12.76
CA SER A 105 -13.87 -2.62 11.99
C SER A 105 -13.05 -1.35 11.69
N GLY A 106 -13.04 -0.92 10.44
CA GLY A 106 -12.29 0.25 9.96
C GLY A 106 -10.86 -0.04 9.51
N GLN A 107 -10.39 -1.28 9.62
CA GLN A 107 -9.12 -1.68 9.02
C GLN A 107 -9.26 -2.02 7.55
N VAL A 108 -8.16 -1.88 6.81
CA VAL A 108 -8.01 -2.26 5.40
C VAL A 108 -6.84 -3.22 5.23
N LEU A 109 -6.87 -4.03 4.19
CA LEU A 109 -5.71 -4.85 3.82
C LEU A 109 -4.58 -3.94 3.31
N LYS A 110 -3.40 -4.08 3.88
CA LYS A 110 -2.19 -3.32 3.55
C LYS A 110 -1.04 -4.28 3.28
N THR A 111 -0.15 -3.91 2.36
CA THR A 111 1.12 -4.62 2.17
C THR A 111 2.20 -4.01 3.08
N ASP A 112 3.09 -4.84 3.59
CA ASP A 112 4.30 -4.43 4.32
C ASP A 112 5.50 -4.13 3.39
N GLY A 113 5.29 -4.27 2.06
CA GLY A 113 6.36 -4.14 1.06
C GLY A 113 7.28 -5.37 0.96
N SER A 114 7.07 -6.41 1.77
CA SER A 114 7.87 -7.64 1.82
C SER A 114 7.08 -8.90 1.44
N GLY A 115 5.88 -8.72 0.90
CA GLY A 115 5.03 -9.81 0.44
C GLY A 115 3.96 -10.26 1.44
N ASN A 116 3.90 -9.69 2.65
CA ASN A 116 2.79 -9.96 3.54
C ASN A 116 1.69 -8.93 3.34
N ILE A 117 0.46 -9.39 3.43
CA ILE A 117 -0.73 -8.55 3.51
C ILE A 117 -1.28 -8.70 4.92
N ASP A 118 -1.52 -7.59 5.59
CA ASP A 118 -2.07 -7.55 6.95
C ASP A 118 -3.16 -6.47 7.06
N PHE A 119 -3.97 -6.53 8.12
CA PHE A 119 -4.95 -5.51 8.41
C PHE A 119 -4.31 -4.32 9.13
N GLY A 120 -4.57 -3.12 8.65
CA GLY A 120 -4.11 -1.88 9.28
C GLY A 120 -5.12 -0.76 9.12
N LEU A 121 -4.98 0.28 9.93
CA LEU A 121 -5.84 1.45 9.81
C LEU A 121 -5.70 2.07 8.41
N ALA A 122 -6.84 2.46 7.83
CA ALA A 122 -6.84 3.32 6.65
C ALA A 122 -6.29 4.69 7.07
N THR A 123 -5.09 5.04 6.58
CA THR A 123 -4.47 6.33 6.82
C THR A 123 -4.26 7.06 5.51
N SER A 124 -4.64 8.33 5.46
CA SER A 124 -4.29 9.26 4.37
C SER A 124 -3.00 10.03 4.66
N GLY A 125 -2.35 9.77 5.80
CA GLY A 125 -1.11 10.43 6.20
C GLY A 125 0.04 10.10 5.27
N LEU A 126 0.71 11.14 4.75
CA LEU A 126 1.89 11.01 3.90
C LEU A 126 3.16 11.22 4.71
N PHE A 127 3.17 12.17 5.65
CA PHE A 127 4.30 12.46 6.50
C PHE A 127 3.84 12.94 7.87
N ALA A 128 4.59 12.56 8.90
CA ALA A 128 4.47 13.09 10.26
C ALA A 128 5.86 13.30 10.86
N GLN A 129 6.15 14.51 11.30
CA GLN A 129 7.39 14.87 11.98
C GLN A 129 7.46 14.18 13.35
N THR A 130 8.61 13.59 13.67
CA THR A 130 8.86 12.87 14.93
C THR A 130 9.98 13.48 15.78
N ALA A 131 10.69 14.47 15.22
CA ALA A 131 11.70 15.24 15.94
C ALA A 131 11.68 16.69 15.46
N ASP A 132 12.01 17.60 16.36
CA ASP A 132 12.07 19.02 16.06
C ASP A 132 13.02 19.32 14.90
N SER A 133 12.74 20.37 14.13
CA SER A 133 13.69 20.88 13.16
C SER A 133 14.92 21.49 13.86
N ALA A 134 15.98 21.73 13.11
CA ALA A 134 17.02 22.63 13.59
C ALA A 134 16.42 24.03 13.81
N THR A 135 16.88 24.73 14.85
CA THR A 135 16.53 26.13 15.08
C THR A 135 17.22 27.01 14.02
N VAL A 136 16.44 27.80 13.31
CA VAL A 136 16.95 28.76 12.32
C VAL A 136 17.10 30.13 13.03
N THR A 137 18.34 30.51 13.26
CA THR A 137 18.71 31.76 13.97
C THR A 137 19.99 32.34 13.39
N ASN A 138 20.18 33.64 13.55
CA ASN A 138 21.41 34.36 13.19
C ASN A 138 21.89 34.08 11.75
N THR A 139 20.99 33.98 10.80
CA THR A 139 21.30 33.70 9.40
C THR A 139 20.29 34.37 8.46
N THR A 140 20.74 34.80 7.30
CA THR A 140 19.90 35.26 6.19
C THR A 140 19.82 34.22 5.08
N THR A 141 20.38 33.03 5.31
CA THR A 141 20.32 31.93 4.34
C THR A 141 18.98 31.24 4.44
N GLU A 142 18.32 31.00 3.28
CA GLU A 142 17.11 30.20 3.23
C GLU A 142 17.38 28.79 3.80
N THR A 143 16.62 28.40 4.81
CA THR A 143 16.84 27.20 5.60
C THR A 143 15.53 26.44 5.80
N SER A 144 15.54 25.13 5.60
CA SER A 144 14.39 24.27 5.88
C SER A 144 14.06 24.25 7.37
N ILE A 145 12.77 24.33 7.66
CA ILE A 145 12.21 24.15 9.02
C ILE A 145 11.41 22.85 9.13
N VAL A 146 11.63 21.89 8.24
CA VAL A 146 11.04 20.56 8.33
C VAL A 146 11.97 19.66 9.12
N GLY A 147 11.46 19.10 10.23
CA GLY A 147 12.18 18.12 11.04
C GLY A 147 12.16 16.72 10.45
N THR A 148 12.88 15.80 11.07
CA THR A 148 12.83 14.39 10.68
C THR A 148 11.50 13.76 11.06
N GLY A 149 11.04 12.76 10.29
CA GLY A 149 9.75 12.15 10.53
C GLY A 149 9.58 10.78 9.87
N VAL A 150 8.35 10.28 9.90
CA VAL A 150 7.93 9.03 9.27
C VAL A 150 7.05 9.32 8.06
N GLY A 151 7.10 8.43 7.06
CA GLY A 151 6.41 8.64 5.79
C GLY A 151 7.29 9.31 4.74
N SER A 152 6.69 9.95 3.76
CA SER A 152 7.40 10.60 2.65
C SER A 152 6.84 11.99 2.37
N LEU A 153 7.75 12.95 2.18
CA LEU A 153 7.44 14.27 1.63
C LEU A 153 7.57 14.31 0.10
N THR A 154 8.03 13.20 -0.49
CA THR A 154 8.23 13.08 -1.94
C THR A 154 7.06 12.34 -2.56
N VAL A 155 6.46 12.97 -3.57
CA VAL A 155 5.55 12.31 -4.51
C VAL A 155 6.36 11.93 -5.74
N PRO A 156 6.40 10.63 -6.12
CA PRO A 156 7.17 10.17 -7.27
C PRO A 156 6.69 10.78 -8.59
N ALA A 157 7.58 10.82 -9.57
CA ALA A 157 7.29 11.24 -10.94
C ALA A 157 6.04 10.54 -11.49
N ASN A 158 5.16 11.32 -12.12
CA ASN A 158 3.90 10.86 -12.72
C ASN A 158 2.87 10.23 -11.75
N ALA A 159 3.02 10.41 -10.44
CA ALA A 159 2.09 9.86 -9.46
C ALA A 159 0.92 10.81 -9.14
N PHE A 160 1.01 12.08 -9.51
CA PHE A 160 -0.10 13.02 -9.35
C PHE A 160 -1.22 12.77 -10.35
N VAL A 161 -2.44 13.02 -9.91
CA VAL A 161 -3.65 13.05 -10.74
C VAL A 161 -4.30 14.43 -10.62
N ALA A 162 -4.92 14.92 -11.70
CA ALA A 162 -5.66 16.17 -11.63
C ALA A 162 -6.83 16.05 -10.65
N GLY A 163 -6.92 16.99 -9.72
CA GLY A 163 -7.85 16.97 -8.59
C GLY A 163 -7.22 16.49 -7.28
N ASP A 164 -6.04 15.88 -7.29
CA ASP A 164 -5.33 15.53 -6.06
C ASP A 164 -5.20 16.75 -5.16
N SER A 165 -5.64 16.60 -3.91
CA SER A 165 -5.60 17.67 -2.92
C SER A 165 -4.93 17.20 -1.64
N TYR A 166 -4.10 18.07 -1.08
CA TYR A 166 -3.30 17.78 0.11
C TYR A 166 -3.47 18.88 1.14
N HIS A 167 -3.44 18.50 2.40
CA HIS A 167 -3.42 19.42 3.53
C HIS A 167 -2.14 19.20 4.33
N ALA A 168 -1.48 20.30 4.67
CA ALA A 168 -0.29 20.32 5.53
C ALA A 168 -0.45 21.30 6.67
N LYS A 169 -0.02 20.91 7.86
CA LYS A 169 0.04 21.78 9.03
C LYS A 169 1.41 21.64 9.68
N ILE A 170 2.10 22.77 9.83
CA ILE A 170 3.39 22.88 10.51
C ILE A 170 3.30 23.94 11.58
N GLY A 171 4.00 23.75 12.69
CA GLY A 171 4.03 24.72 13.77
C GLY A 171 5.12 24.44 14.80
N GLY A 172 5.36 25.41 15.62
CA GLY A 172 6.43 25.33 16.61
C GLY A 172 6.56 26.59 17.44
N VAL A 173 7.79 27.06 17.65
CA VAL A 173 8.10 28.28 18.43
C VAL A 173 8.82 29.31 17.57
N LEU A 174 8.55 30.58 17.86
CA LEU A 174 9.07 31.74 17.15
C LEU A 174 9.48 32.81 18.16
N SER A 175 10.66 33.40 17.95
CA SER A 175 11.11 34.62 18.60
C SER A 175 11.51 35.64 17.55
N ALA A 176 11.06 36.89 17.68
CA ALA A 176 11.44 38.00 16.83
C ALA A 176 11.30 39.30 17.59
N GLN A 177 12.05 40.33 17.20
CA GLN A 177 11.83 41.68 17.67
C GLN A 177 10.82 42.40 16.78
N ASN A 178 10.25 43.47 17.30
CA ASN A 178 9.35 44.31 16.52
C ASN A 178 10.08 44.93 15.31
N GLY A 179 9.53 44.73 14.13
CA GLY A 179 10.10 45.19 12.87
C GLY A 179 11.14 44.24 12.25
N ASP A 180 11.23 43.00 12.70
CA ASP A 180 12.05 41.98 12.05
C ASP A 180 11.24 41.22 11.00
N ASP A 181 11.81 41.11 9.82
CA ASP A 181 11.12 40.46 8.68
C ASP A 181 11.52 38.99 8.53
N ILE A 182 10.51 38.13 8.35
CA ILE A 182 10.67 36.74 7.96
C ILE A 182 9.96 36.46 6.62
N THR A 183 10.55 35.64 5.78
CA THR A 183 9.89 35.10 4.59
C THR A 183 9.76 33.60 4.75
N ILE A 184 8.56 33.08 4.53
CA ILE A 184 8.29 31.63 4.51
C ILE A 184 8.01 31.24 3.07
N ASN A 185 8.78 30.27 2.54
CA ASN A 185 8.61 29.73 1.23
C ASN A 185 8.13 28.27 1.31
N ILE A 186 7.15 27.93 0.53
CA ILE A 186 6.63 26.59 0.34
C ILE A 186 7.15 26.12 -1.01
N LYS A 187 7.91 25.01 -1.03
CA LYS A 187 8.63 24.53 -2.21
C LYS A 187 8.34 23.06 -2.49
N ALA A 188 8.40 22.69 -3.75
CA ALA A 188 8.51 21.27 -4.15
C ALA A 188 9.77 21.14 -5.00
N GLY A 189 10.80 20.52 -4.44
CA GLY A 189 12.15 20.55 -5.02
C GLY A 189 12.65 21.98 -5.20
N SER A 190 12.93 22.39 -6.43
CA SER A 190 13.33 23.77 -6.76
C SER A 190 12.17 24.71 -7.08
N THR A 191 10.95 24.21 -7.23
CA THR A 191 9.78 24.99 -7.59
C THR A 191 9.21 25.69 -6.37
N LEU A 192 9.10 27.01 -6.39
CA LEU A 192 8.39 27.78 -5.38
C LEU A 192 6.88 27.64 -5.64
N LEU A 193 6.17 27.02 -4.69
CA LEU A 193 4.72 26.80 -4.78
C LEU A 193 3.94 28.01 -4.26
N ALA A 194 4.44 28.62 -3.19
CA ALA A 194 3.88 29.82 -2.62
C ALA A 194 4.91 30.52 -1.69
N THR A 195 4.70 31.79 -1.44
CA THR A 195 5.53 32.57 -0.50
C THR A 195 4.66 33.55 0.30
N THR A 196 5.04 33.78 1.53
CA THR A 196 4.44 34.87 2.31
C THR A 196 4.92 36.26 1.87
N GLY A 197 6.03 36.31 1.09
CA GLY A 197 6.81 37.54 1.00
C GLY A 197 7.44 37.88 2.36
N ALA A 198 8.08 39.04 2.43
CA ALA A 198 8.61 39.53 3.72
C ALA A 198 7.46 39.95 4.65
N LEU A 199 7.36 39.29 5.79
CA LEU A 199 6.40 39.59 6.83
C LEU A 199 7.10 40.37 7.94
N ASP A 200 6.65 41.61 8.19
CA ASP A 200 7.06 42.44 9.31
C ASP A 200 6.45 41.88 10.60
N LEU A 201 7.29 41.35 11.49
CA LEU A 201 6.85 40.71 12.71
C LEU A 201 6.82 41.70 13.88
N GLU A 202 5.81 41.58 14.70
CA GLU A 202 5.75 42.21 16.02
C GLU A 202 6.54 41.38 17.04
N ALA A 203 6.95 42.02 18.13
CA ALA A 203 7.75 41.36 19.16
C ALA A 203 7.07 40.09 19.70
N THR A 204 7.80 39.01 19.62
CA THR A 204 7.40 37.68 20.11
C THR A 204 8.61 36.99 20.73
N THR A 205 8.43 36.22 21.80
CA THR A 205 9.52 35.51 22.49
C THR A 205 9.04 34.10 22.86
N SER A 206 9.61 33.10 22.22
CA SER A 206 9.24 31.66 22.41
C SER A 206 7.73 31.42 22.35
N MET A 207 7.04 32.12 21.48
CA MET A 207 5.59 31.99 21.31
C MET A 207 5.28 30.98 20.21
N ALA A 208 4.08 30.38 20.30
CA ALA A 208 3.60 29.44 19.29
C ALA A 208 3.33 30.12 17.96
N TRP A 209 3.67 29.45 16.89
CA TRP A 209 3.28 29.76 15.50
C TRP A 209 2.75 28.54 14.82
N GLU A 210 1.93 28.73 13.78
CA GLU A 210 1.47 27.68 12.90
C GLU A 210 1.35 28.18 11.46
N CYS A 211 1.48 27.26 10.52
CA CYS A 211 1.17 27.48 9.11
C CYS A 211 0.33 26.29 8.60
N GLU A 212 -0.86 26.61 8.09
CA GLU A 212 -1.74 25.67 7.43
C GLU A 212 -1.69 25.89 5.92
N LEU A 213 -1.62 24.79 5.16
CA LEU A 213 -1.43 24.81 3.71
C LEU A 213 -2.40 23.82 3.05
N ASP A 214 -3.06 24.27 1.99
CA ASP A 214 -3.86 23.43 1.11
C ASP A 214 -3.29 23.50 -0.30
N PHE A 215 -3.11 22.34 -0.91
CA PHE A 215 -2.59 22.18 -2.28
C PHE A 215 -3.63 21.48 -3.14
N THR A 216 -3.78 21.93 -4.38
CA THR A 216 -4.60 21.22 -5.37
C THR A 216 -3.89 21.18 -6.71
N ILE A 217 -3.70 19.97 -7.25
CA ILE A 217 -3.20 19.73 -8.60
C ILE A 217 -4.33 19.98 -9.59
N ARG A 218 -4.25 21.05 -10.39
CA ARG A 218 -5.25 21.39 -11.40
C ARG A 218 -4.98 20.77 -12.76
N ALA A 219 -3.71 20.62 -13.10
CA ALA A 219 -3.26 19.99 -14.34
C ALA A 219 -1.97 19.20 -14.10
N ILE A 220 -1.79 18.13 -14.85
CA ILE A 220 -0.61 17.26 -14.80
C ILE A 220 0.26 17.42 -16.05
N GLY A 221 1.49 16.91 -16.02
CA GLY A 221 2.48 16.95 -17.08
C GLY A 221 3.63 17.92 -16.78
N ALA A 222 4.56 18.09 -17.72
CA ALA A 222 5.73 18.97 -17.56
C ALA A 222 5.36 20.46 -17.42
N SER A 223 4.15 20.85 -17.85
CA SER A 223 3.57 22.18 -17.70
C SER A 223 2.25 22.09 -16.90
N GLY A 224 2.18 21.21 -15.91
CA GLY A 224 1.04 21.09 -15.02
C GLY A 224 0.83 22.35 -14.18
N GLU A 225 -0.21 22.36 -13.36
CA GLU A 225 -0.57 23.50 -12.53
C GLU A 225 -0.92 23.06 -11.12
N ILE A 226 -0.38 23.75 -10.13
CA ILE A 226 -0.74 23.60 -8.72
C ILE A 226 -1.20 24.95 -8.15
N VAL A 227 -2.25 24.89 -7.31
CA VAL A 227 -2.69 26.01 -6.49
C VAL A 227 -2.35 25.71 -5.05
N THR A 228 -1.77 26.70 -4.37
CA THR A 228 -1.44 26.62 -2.95
C THR A 228 -2.13 27.77 -2.21
N ASN A 229 -2.90 27.43 -1.20
CA ASN A 229 -3.40 28.40 -0.21
C ASN A 229 -2.67 28.20 1.09
N GLY A 230 -2.33 29.28 1.79
CA GLY A 230 -1.65 29.21 3.08
C GLY A 230 -2.18 30.25 4.05
N ASN A 231 -2.07 29.89 5.34
CA ASN A 231 -2.32 30.78 6.45
C ASN A 231 -1.21 30.61 7.47
N PHE A 232 -0.40 31.64 7.67
CA PHE A 232 0.61 31.70 8.72
C PHE A 232 0.10 32.56 9.87
N ALA A 233 0.20 32.08 11.10
CA ALA A 233 -0.22 32.80 12.28
C ALA A 233 0.76 32.57 13.45
N TYR A 234 0.94 33.59 14.27
CA TYR A 234 1.75 33.51 15.50
C TYR A 234 1.20 34.38 16.62
N ASN A 235 1.56 34.07 17.86
CA ASN A 235 1.21 34.89 19.02
C ASN A 235 2.27 35.95 19.29
N ARG A 236 1.83 37.20 19.46
CA ARG A 236 2.66 38.29 19.97
C ARG A 236 2.89 38.14 21.47
N ASN A 237 3.91 38.83 22.04
CA ASN A 237 4.14 38.93 23.49
C ASN A 237 2.92 39.50 24.24
N THR A 238 2.08 40.27 23.57
CA THR A 238 0.82 40.81 24.13
C THR A 238 -0.29 39.78 24.25
N GLY A 239 -0.07 38.55 23.73
CA GLY A 239 -1.11 37.49 23.64
C GLY A 239 -2.08 37.66 22.50
N THR A 240 -1.86 38.59 21.58
CA THR A 240 -2.67 38.81 20.39
C THR A 240 -2.17 37.92 19.27
N LEU A 241 -3.08 37.20 18.59
CA LEU A 241 -2.80 36.44 17.38
C LEU A 241 -2.60 37.41 16.22
N GLU A 242 -1.54 37.23 15.46
CA GLU A 242 -1.33 37.84 14.15
C GLU A 242 -1.30 36.80 13.06
N GLY A 243 -1.96 37.05 11.92
CA GLY A 243 -2.12 36.10 10.84
C GLY A 243 -2.00 36.72 9.47
N TYR A 244 -1.44 35.95 8.56
CA TYR A 244 -1.18 36.33 7.17
C TYR A 244 -1.69 35.22 6.25
N VAL A 245 -2.53 35.59 5.27
CA VAL A 245 -3.07 34.65 4.28
C VAL A 245 -2.36 34.88 2.95
N PHE A 246 -1.98 33.83 2.28
CA PHE A 246 -1.34 33.90 0.97
C PHE A 246 -1.85 32.82 0.04
N GLN A 247 -1.78 33.06 -1.26
CA GLN A 247 -2.20 32.10 -2.29
C GLN A 247 -1.38 32.32 -3.54
N ASP A 248 -0.96 31.22 -4.15
CA ASP A 248 -0.30 31.23 -5.45
C ASP A 248 -0.84 30.14 -6.37
N THR A 249 -0.72 30.39 -7.69
CA THR A 249 -0.96 29.41 -8.74
C THR A 249 0.26 29.37 -9.63
N VAL A 250 0.93 28.22 -9.69
CA VAL A 250 2.20 28.10 -10.39
C VAL A 250 2.22 26.95 -11.37
N THR A 251 3.06 27.08 -12.41
CA THR A 251 3.39 25.93 -13.26
C THR A 251 4.17 24.92 -12.46
N PHE A 252 3.73 23.65 -12.54
CA PHE A 252 4.24 22.58 -11.73
C PHE A 252 4.48 21.31 -12.54
N ASP A 253 5.75 20.92 -12.68
CA ASP A 253 6.11 19.71 -13.41
C ASP A 253 5.82 18.46 -12.57
N THR A 254 4.77 17.70 -12.95
CA THR A 254 4.39 16.45 -12.28
C THR A 254 5.10 15.23 -12.86
N THR A 255 5.96 15.39 -13.86
CA THR A 255 6.69 14.28 -14.52
C THR A 255 8.01 13.94 -13.83
N VAL A 256 8.37 14.69 -12.79
CA VAL A 256 9.56 14.50 -11.95
C VAL A 256 9.17 14.21 -10.50
N ASP A 257 10.12 13.73 -9.69
CA ASP A 257 9.93 13.60 -8.25
C ASP A 257 9.77 14.99 -7.61
N ASN A 258 8.75 15.15 -6.80
CA ASN A 258 8.43 16.40 -6.12
C ASN A 258 8.49 16.22 -4.60
N THR A 259 9.49 16.82 -3.95
CA THR A 259 9.66 16.76 -2.50
C THR A 259 9.22 18.08 -1.89
N LEU A 260 8.19 18.04 -1.03
CA LEU A 260 7.73 19.21 -0.28
C LEU A 260 8.76 19.63 0.76
N ASP A 261 9.06 20.92 0.79
CA ASP A 261 9.88 21.57 1.80
C ASP A 261 9.24 22.90 2.20
N ILE A 262 9.41 23.29 3.45
CA ILE A 262 9.00 24.57 3.98
C ILE A 262 10.25 25.22 4.54
N THR A 263 10.59 26.37 3.97
CA THR A 263 11.83 27.09 4.30
C THR A 263 11.54 28.46 4.84
N VAL A 264 12.48 28.99 5.60
CA VAL A 264 12.43 30.35 6.12
C VAL A 264 13.69 31.11 5.78
N THR A 265 13.54 32.43 5.65
CA THR A 265 14.64 33.39 5.44
C THR A 265 14.40 34.58 6.33
N TRP A 266 15.33 34.91 7.24
CA TRP A 266 15.34 36.14 7.97
C TRP A 266 15.95 37.26 7.11
N ALA A 267 15.37 38.46 7.15
CA ALA A 267 15.92 39.61 6.45
C ALA A 267 17.27 40.06 7.00
N GLN A 268 17.50 39.80 8.28
CA GLN A 268 18.74 40.13 8.98
C GLN A 268 19.21 38.96 9.85
N ALA A 269 20.52 38.81 9.99
CA ALA A 269 21.11 37.82 10.90
C ALA A 269 21.16 38.38 12.30
N LYS A 270 20.28 37.91 13.19
CA LYS A 270 20.20 38.32 14.60
C LYS A 270 20.07 37.06 15.48
N THR A 271 20.76 37.04 16.61
CA THR A 271 20.78 35.90 17.53
C THR A 271 19.51 35.77 18.37
N GLN A 272 18.70 36.82 18.44
CA GLN A 272 17.39 36.81 19.13
C GLN A 272 16.22 36.38 18.25
N ASP A 273 16.44 36.32 16.92
CA ASP A 273 15.44 35.84 15.97
C ASP A 273 15.62 34.36 15.80
N GLU A 274 14.58 33.60 16.11
CA GLU A 274 14.60 32.17 16.11
C GLU A 274 13.28 31.63 15.57
N VAL A 275 13.33 30.59 14.73
CA VAL A 275 12.17 29.81 14.36
C VAL A 275 12.54 28.34 14.35
N GLN A 276 11.67 27.53 14.92
CA GLN A 276 11.81 26.07 14.96
C GLN A 276 10.44 25.42 14.81
N SER A 277 10.33 24.34 14.03
CA SER A 277 9.13 23.53 14.03
C SER A 277 9.24 22.36 14.99
N HIS A 278 8.14 22.09 15.69
CA HIS A 278 7.99 20.95 16.61
C HIS A 278 7.02 19.91 16.06
N ASN A 279 6.18 20.29 15.11
CA ASN A 279 5.16 19.45 14.53
C ASN A 279 4.98 19.78 13.06
N PHE A 280 4.96 18.74 12.22
CA PHE A 280 4.55 18.83 10.83
C PHE A 280 3.80 17.57 10.44
N VAL A 281 2.61 17.72 9.88
CA VAL A 281 1.81 16.65 9.31
C VAL A 281 1.41 17.00 7.88
N LEU A 282 1.48 16.02 6.98
CA LEU A 282 1.01 16.11 5.60
C LEU A 282 0.11 14.92 5.32
N HIS A 283 -1.05 15.16 4.74
CA HIS A 283 -1.94 14.09 4.32
C HIS A 283 -2.65 14.43 3.02
N LYS A 284 -3.04 13.40 2.26
CA LYS A 284 -3.87 13.53 1.09
C LYS A 284 -5.33 13.60 1.53
N VAL A 285 -6.05 14.61 1.04
CA VAL A 285 -7.47 14.85 1.35
C VAL A 285 -8.36 14.21 0.29
N TYR A 286 -7.93 14.32 -0.98
CA TYR A 286 -8.67 13.77 -2.12
C TYR A 286 -7.70 13.20 -3.16
#